data_8ca8a1cc47895a1c73fe42767117e774
#
_entry.id   8ca8a1cc47895a1c73fe42767117e774
#
_cell.length_a   1.000
_cell.length_b   1.000
_cell.length_c   1.000
_cell.angle_alpha   90.00
_cell.angle_beta   90.00
_cell.angle_gamma   90.00
#
_symmetry.space_group_name_H-M   'P 1'
#
loop_
_entity.id
_entity.type
_entity.pdbx_description
1 polymer ?
#
loop_
_entity_poly.entity_id
_entity_poly.type
_entity_poly.pdbx_seq_one_letter_code
_entity_poly.pdbx_strand_id
1 'polypeptide(L)'
;RVWFINEDTRMNPHFECASALPGVYKGMAIGIIFGVTLVEMTDCVKLLSLSESWTGKDDTALKQWFSDYVQWLRTSKFGIQEKKAQNNHGTWYSAQIAAYSLYTGELEYVKEMVEFGKQQIREQIALNGSLPHEMKRDWAFSYSVYGLRAFTVLAECGERIGEDLWNYKTPDGYNLQSAYLFLAPYLSGQKE
;
A
#
# COMPACT_ATOMS: atom_id res chain seq x y z
N ARG A 1 2.85 21.66 -4.31
CA ARG A 1 3.78 22.40 -3.42
C ARG A 1 3.15 22.64 -2.06
N VAL A 2 1.94 23.20 -1.99
CA VAL A 2 1.27 23.62 -0.74
C VAL A 2 1.27 22.49 0.32
N TRP A 3 0.95 21.26 -0.06
CA TRP A 3 0.73 20.14 0.87
C TRP A 3 2.03 19.41 1.28
N PHE A 4 3.13 19.55 0.53
CA PHE A 4 4.31 18.72 0.75
C PHE A 4 5.63 19.48 0.81
N ILE A 5 5.69 20.73 0.25
CA ILE A 5 6.96 21.41 0.02
C ILE A 5 7.05 22.75 0.78
N ASN A 6 6.00 23.58 0.71
CA ASN A 6 6.05 24.91 1.33
C ASN A 6 6.11 24.81 2.85
N GLU A 7 7.08 25.41 3.47
CA GLU A 7 7.36 25.32 4.90
C GLU A 7 6.16 25.68 5.78
N ASP A 8 5.40 26.73 5.41
CA ASP A 8 4.26 27.21 6.19
C ASP A 8 3.00 26.35 6.08
N THR A 9 2.90 25.47 5.07
CA THR A 9 1.63 24.81 4.74
C THR A 9 1.75 23.29 4.56
N ARG A 10 2.96 22.75 4.44
CA ARG A 10 3.18 21.31 4.21
C ARG A 10 2.66 20.48 5.38
N MET A 11 2.09 19.36 5.04
CA MET A 11 1.76 18.34 6.02
C MET A 11 3.04 17.78 6.66
N ASN A 12 2.94 17.38 7.92
CA ASN A 12 3.97 16.53 8.51
C ASN A 12 3.98 15.17 7.79
N PRO A 13 5.15 14.54 7.60
CA PRO A 13 5.25 13.24 6.93
C PRO A 13 4.84 12.09 7.87
N HIS A 14 3.62 12.14 8.38
CA HIS A 14 3.05 11.10 9.25
C HIS A 14 1.51 11.20 9.34
N PHE A 15 0.87 10.11 9.72
CA PHE A 15 -0.57 10.00 9.94
C PHE A 15 -0.93 9.77 11.43
N GLU A 16 -0.18 10.36 12.36
CA GLU A 16 -0.43 10.18 13.81
C GLU A 16 -1.83 10.59 14.26
N CYS A 17 -2.43 11.57 13.59
CA CYS A 17 -3.76 12.07 13.95
C CYS A 17 -4.87 11.45 13.08
N ALA A 18 -4.54 10.54 12.17
CA ALA A 18 -5.56 9.92 11.33
C ALA A 18 -6.48 9.00 12.15
N SER A 19 -7.75 8.97 11.80
CA SER A 19 -8.81 8.27 12.57
C SER A 19 -8.92 8.76 14.02
N ALA A 20 -8.57 10.03 14.31
CA ALA A 20 -8.75 10.60 15.64
C ALA A 20 -10.24 10.72 16.02
N LEU A 21 -10.54 10.51 17.29
CA LEU A 21 -11.85 10.82 17.86
C LEU A 21 -11.65 11.89 18.96
N PRO A 22 -12.10 13.14 18.72
CA PRO A 22 -11.90 14.23 19.65
C PRO A 22 -12.36 13.87 21.08
N GLY A 23 -11.50 14.14 22.06
CA GLY A 23 -11.76 13.82 23.47
C GLY A 23 -11.56 12.36 23.88
N VAL A 24 -11.33 11.45 22.93
CA VAL A 24 -11.15 10.01 23.21
C VAL A 24 -9.72 9.55 22.87
N TYR A 25 -9.30 9.74 21.64
CA TYR A 25 -7.92 9.39 21.21
C TYR A 25 -7.44 10.31 20.07
N LYS A 26 -6.12 10.50 20.02
CA LYS A 26 -5.48 11.43 19.07
C LYS A 26 -5.30 10.87 17.67
N GLY A 27 -5.38 9.55 17.51
CA GLY A 27 -5.24 8.84 16.25
C GLY A 27 -5.14 7.34 16.47
N MET A 28 -5.21 6.57 15.38
CA MET A 28 -5.15 5.11 15.38
C MET A 28 -4.30 4.60 14.21
N ALA A 29 -3.69 3.41 14.37
CA ALA A 29 -2.91 2.75 13.32
C ALA A 29 -3.72 2.54 12.02
N ILE A 30 -5.00 2.16 12.15
CA ILE A 30 -5.91 1.98 11.01
C ILE A 30 -6.03 3.24 10.13
N GLY A 31 -5.69 4.41 10.65
CA GLY A 31 -5.69 5.66 9.88
C GLY A 31 -4.60 5.72 8.80
N ILE A 32 -3.59 4.85 8.86
CA ILE A 32 -2.54 4.73 7.82
C ILE A 32 -3.16 4.40 6.45
N ILE A 33 -4.31 3.72 6.43
CA ILE A 33 -5.03 3.40 5.20
C ILE A 33 -5.40 4.64 4.36
N PHE A 34 -5.55 5.81 4.95
CA PHE A 34 -5.83 7.05 4.22
C PHE A 34 -4.65 7.50 3.34
N GLY A 35 -3.43 7.04 3.63
CA GLY A 35 -2.26 7.26 2.78
C GLY A 35 -2.34 6.60 1.41
N VAL A 36 -3.21 5.62 1.22
CA VAL A 36 -3.35 4.88 -0.06
C VAL A 36 -3.56 5.80 -1.26
N THR A 37 -4.25 6.92 -1.08
CA THR A 37 -4.45 7.93 -2.15
C THR A 37 -3.14 8.56 -2.63
N LEU A 38 -2.10 8.57 -1.79
CA LEU A 38 -0.78 9.09 -2.15
C LEU A 38 0.00 8.11 -3.04
N VAL A 39 -0.38 6.83 -3.10
CA VAL A 39 0.24 5.84 -3.98
C VAL A 39 0.07 6.25 -5.45
N GLU A 40 -1.16 6.59 -5.85
CA GLU A 40 -1.45 7.05 -7.22
C GLU A 40 -0.75 8.38 -7.53
N MET A 41 -0.57 9.23 -6.52
CA MET A 41 0.11 10.51 -6.67
C MET A 41 1.57 10.33 -7.09
N THR A 42 2.28 9.30 -6.60
CA THR A 42 3.69 9.07 -6.99
C THR A 42 3.86 8.81 -8.48
N ASP A 43 2.89 8.17 -9.14
CA ASP A 43 2.90 8.00 -10.59
C ASP A 43 2.53 9.30 -11.33
N CYS A 44 1.57 10.07 -10.80
CA CYS A 44 1.18 11.36 -11.38
C CYS A 44 2.32 12.38 -11.35
N VAL A 45 3.18 12.38 -10.34
CA VAL A 45 4.33 13.29 -10.25
C VAL A 45 5.31 13.11 -11.41
N LYS A 46 5.43 11.91 -11.96
CA LYS A 46 6.25 11.66 -13.17
C LYS A 46 5.76 12.49 -14.37
N LEU A 47 4.46 12.74 -14.46
CA LEU A 47 3.89 13.61 -15.49
C LEU A 47 4.22 15.10 -15.23
N LEU A 48 4.30 15.51 -13.95
CA LEU A 48 4.69 16.87 -13.58
C LEU A 48 6.13 17.19 -13.98
N SER A 49 7.02 16.20 -14.02
CA SER A 49 8.41 16.39 -14.42
C SER A 49 8.56 16.88 -15.88
N LEU A 50 7.52 16.73 -16.69
CA LEU A 50 7.45 17.25 -18.06
C LEU A 50 7.08 18.74 -18.11
N SER A 51 6.68 19.35 -17.00
CA SER A 51 6.27 20.73 -16.91
C SER A 51 7.44 21.63 -16.49
N GLU A 52 7.66 22.73 -17.21
CA GLU A 52 8.64 23.76 -16.84
C GLU A 52 8.37 24.37 -15.44
N SER A 53 7.13 24.30 -14.98
CA SER A 53 6.73 24.77 -13.64
C SER A 53 7.14 23.83 -12.50
N TRP A 54 7.56 22.59 -12.81
CA TRP A 54 8.05 21.63 -11.83
C TRP A 54 9.58 21.60 -11.88
N THR A 55 10.23 22.03 -10.82
CA THR A 55 11.69 22.14 -10.76
C THR A 55 12.34 20.93 -10.11
N GLY A 56 13.64 20.72 -10.34
CA GLY A 56 14.40 19.69 -9.64
C GLY A 56 14.42 19.89 -8.11
N LYS A 57 14.27 21.14 -7.62
CA LYS A 57 14.12 21.42 -6.18
C LYS A 57 12.78 20.91 -5.65
N ASP A 58 11.70 21.09 -6.43
CA ASP A 58 10.38 20.57 -6.05
C ASP A 58 10.39 19.04 -5.96
N ASP A 59 11.00 18.37 -6.95
CA ASP A 59 11.13 16.93 -6.97
C ASP A 59 11.94 16.40 -5.79
N THR A 60 13.07 17.02 -5.49
CA THR A 60 13.91 16.67 -4.34
C THR A 60 13.15 16.84 -3.02
N ALA A 61 12.45 17.95 -2.85
CA ALA A 61 11.70 18.23 -1.62
C ALA A 61 10.52 17.24 -1.44
N LEU A 62 9.84 16.88 -2.53
CA LEU A 62 8.76 15.90 -2.48
C LEU A 62 9.29 14.50 -2.16
N LYS A 63 10.40 14.08 -2.78
CA LYS A 63 11.06 12.81 -2.46
C LYS A 63 11.49 12.75 -1.00
N GLN A 64 12.02 13.83 -0.45
CA GLN A 64 12.38 13.89 0.97
C GLN A 64 11.16 13.69 1.86
N TRP A 65 10.02 14.34 1.54
CA TRP A 65 8.78 14.16 2.30
C TRP A 65 8.32 12.68 2.30
N PHE A 66 8.38 12.01 1.14
CA PHE A 66 8.01 10.59 1.06
C PHE A 66 9.01 9.68 1.77
N SER A 67 10.32 9.96 1.69
CA SER A 67 11.33 9.21 2.43
C SER A 67 11.10 9.32 3.94
N ASP A 68 10.84 10.53 4.45
CA ASP A 68 10.51 10.75 5.87
C ASP A 68 9.21 10.02 6.26
N TYR A 69 8.20 9.99 5.39
CA TYR A 69 6.96 9.26 5.63
C TYR A 69 7.18 7.74 5.65
N VAL A 70 7.99 7.20 4.75
CA VAL A 70 8.41 5.78 4.77
C VAL A 70 9.13 5.45 6.08
N GLN A 71 10.04 6.29 6.54
CA GLN A 71 10.72 6.09 7.81
C GLN A 71 9.73 6.08 8.98
N TRP A 72 8.76 7.01 9.00
CA TRP A 72 7.73 7.02 10.03
C TRP A 72 6.86 5.74 9.98
N LEU A 73 6.43 5.29 8.80
CA LEU A 73 5.70 4.02 8.63
C LEU A 73 6.49 2.84 9.20
N ARG A 74 7.79 2.79 8.98
CA ARG A 74 8.66 1.68 9.39
C ARG A 74 9.00 1.68 10.87
N THR A 75 9.02 2.84 11.52
CA THR A 75 9.57 2.99 12.88
C THR A 75 8.52 3.39 13.93
N SER A 76 7.42 3.99 13.53
CA SER A 76 6.39 4.43 14.47
C SER A 76 5.59 3.27 15.07
N LYS A 77 5.03 3.52 16.26
CA LYS A 77 4.12 2.57 16.92
C LYS A 77 2.96 2.18 16.01
N PHE A 78 2.37 3.15 15.29
CA PHE A 78 1.23 2.90 14.40
C PHE A 78 1.63 2.11 13.15
N GLY A 79 2.76 2.44 12.54
CA GLY A 79 3.25 1.69 11.39
C GLY A 79 3.58 0.23 11.74
N ILE A 80 4.24 0.00 12.87
CA ILE A 80 4.55 -1.35 13.37
C ILE A 80 3.26 -2.13 13.67
N GLN A 81 2.21 -1.46 14.19
CA GLN A 81 0.92 -2.09 14.44
C GLN A 81 0.20 -2.43 13.14
N GLU A 82 0.17 -1.52 12.17
CA GLU A 82 -0.50 -1.70 10.87
C GLU A 82 0.16 -2.82 10.04
N LYS A 83 1.50 -2.91 10.08
CA LYS A 83 2.26 -4.02 9.46
C LYS A 83 1.75 -5.40 9.89
N LYS A 84 1.26 -5.54 11.12
CA LYS A 84 0.79 -6.82 11.69
C LYS A 84 -0.66 -7.17 11.32
N ALA A 85 -1.38 -6.30 10.66
CA ALA A 85 -2.76 -6.57 10.27
C ALA A 85 -2.80 -7.69 9.22
N GLN A 86 -3.66 -8.68 9.46
CA GLN A 86 -3.81 -9.89 8.61
C GLN A 86 -4.89 -9.73 7.54
N ASN A 87 -5.20 -8.51 7.16
CA ASN A 87 -6.20 -8.16 6.15
C ASN A 87 -5.63 -7.08 5.21
N ASN A 88 -6.50 -6.46 4.40
CA ASN A 88 -6.09 -5.40 3.46
C ASN A 88 -5.24 -4.28 4.10
N HIS A 89 -5.41 -3.97 5.37
CA HIS A 89 -4.61 -2.96 6.09
C HIS A 89 -3.12 -3.30 6.05
N GLY A 90 -2.74 -4.55 6.42
CA GLY A 90 -1.34 -4.98 6.36
C GLY A 90 -0.79 -5.01 4.93
N THR A 91 -1.60 -5.41 3.95
CA THR A 91 -1.18 -5.42 2.55
C THR A 91 -1.02 -4.00 2.01
N TRP A 92 -1.93 -3.08 2.33
CA TRP A 92 -1.79 -1.67 1.98
C TRP A 92 -0.61 -0.98 2.66
N TYR A 93 -0.26 -1.39 3.89
CA TYR A 93 0.99 -0.94 4.52
C TYR A 93 2.20 -1.30 3.63
N SER A 94 2.29 -2.55 3.18
CA SER A 94 3.38 -3.01 2.32
C SER A 94 3.39 -2.30 0.97
N ALA A 95 2.23 -2.17 0.33
CA ALA A 95 2.06 -1.50 -0.96
C ALA A 95 2.44 -0.01 -0.89
N GLN A 96 2.06 0.70 0.17
CA GLN A 96 2.44 2.08 0.40
C GLN A 96 3.95 2.25 0.50
N ILE A 97 4.62 1.47 1.37
CA ILE A 97 6.07 1.54 1.51
C ILE A 97 6.74 1.22 0.17
N ALA A 98 6.32 0.17 -0.54
CA ALA A 98 6.91 -0.20 -1.82
C ALA A 98 6.76 0.93 -2.86
N ALA A 99 5.57 1.50 -3.01
CA ALA A 99 5.30 2.56 -3.98
C ALA A 99 6.09 3.85 -3.69
N TYR A 100 6.12 4.28 -2.42
CA TYR A 100 6.85 5.48 -2.03
C TYR A 100 8.36 5.29 -2.15
N SER A 101 8.88 4.11 -1.74
CA SER A 101 10.30 3.79 -1.84
C SER A 101 10.75 3.63 -3.29
N LEU A 102 9.89 3.14 -4.18
CA LEU A 102 10.15 3.11 -5.61
C LEU A 102 10.27 4.52 -6.19
N TYR A 103 9.42 5.46 -5.74
CA TYR A 103 9.46 6.86 -6.15
C TYR A 103 10.72 7.58 -5.62
N THR A 104 11.11 7.33 -4.38
CA THR A 104 12.29 7.95 -3.75
C THR A 104 13.60 7.31 -4.19
N GLY A 105 13.57 6.09 -4.72
CA GLY A 105 14.75 5.31 -5.13
C GLY A 105 15.33 4.41 -4.04
N GLU A 106 14.62 4.21 -2.93
CA GLU A 106 15.03 3.34 -1.81
C GLU A 106 14.66 1.87 -2.10
N LEU A 107 15.28 1.28 -3.12
CA LEU A 107 14.86 -0.01 -3.72
C LEU A 107 14.96 -1.21 -2.76
N GLU A 108 15.81 -1.15 -1.75
CA GLU A 108 15.90 -2.19 -0.73
C GLU A 108 14.58 -2.32 0.08
N TYR A 109 13.88 -1.20 0.32
CA TYR A 109 12.60 -1.25 0.99
C TYR A 109 11.50 -1.82 0.10
N VAL A 110 11.57 -1.58 -1.21
CA VAL A 110 10.68 -2.23 -2.18
C VAL A 110 10.86 -3.75 -2.10
N LYS A 111 12.11 -4.22 -2.16
CA LYS A 111 12.45 -5.63 -2.07
C LYS A 111 12.00 -6.27 -0.76
N GLU A 112 12.23 -5.59 0.37
CA GLU A 112 11.74 -6.05 1.68
C GLU A 112 10.23 -6.23 1.68
N MET A 113 9.48 -5.28 1.11
CA MET A 113 8.02 -5.35 1.08
C MET A 113 7.51 -6.43 0.12
N VAL A 114 8.17 -6.68 -1.00
CA VAL A 114 7.84 -7.79 -1.90
C VAL A 114 8.05 -9.14 -1.20
N GLU A 115 9.15 -9.32 -0.49
CA GLU A 115 9.39 -10.54 0.30
C GLU A 115 8.34 -10.71 1.40
N PHE A 116 7.99 -9.64 2.10
CA PHE A 116 6.91 -9.65 3.08
C PHE A 116 5.56 -9.94 2.42
N GLY A 117 5.32 -9.47 1.20
CA GLY A 117 4.14 -9.78 0.39
C GLY A 117 3.97 -11.27 0.10
N LYS A 118 5.08 -12.01 -0.10
CA LYS A 118 5.04 -13.48 -0.23
C LYS A 118 4.52 -14.15 1.05
N GLN A 119 4.88 -13.62 2.22
CA GLN A 119 4.31 -14.09 3.49
C GLN A 119 2.83 -13.73 3.59
N GLN A 120 2.45 -12.50 3.24
CA GLN A 120 1.05 -12.06 3.27
C GLN A 120 0.15 -12.87 2.34
N ILE A 121 0.64 -13.28 1.16
CA ILE A 121 -0.08 -14.21 0.28
C ILE A 121 -0.39 -15.53 1.01
N ARG A 122 0.59 -16.10 1.70
CA ARG A 122 0.39 -17.36 2.47
C ARG A 122 -0.62 -17.22 3.61
N GLU A 123 -0.66 -16.04 4.24
CA GLU A 123 -1.48 -15.80 5.43
C GLU A 123 -2.90 -15.31 5.09
N GLN A 124 -3.06 -14.58 3.97
CA GLN A 124 -4.30 -13.89 3.65
C GLN A 124 -5.11 -14.53 2.51
N ILE A 125 -4.50 -15.39 1.70
CA ILE A 125 -5.20 -16.08 0.62
C ILE A 125 -5.34 -17.56 0.98
N ALA A 126 -6.56 -18.08 0.95
CA ALA A 126 -6.84 -19.49 1.19
C ALA A 126 -6.60 -20.35 -0.06
N LEU A 127 -6.51 -21.66 0.10
CA LEU A 127 -6.30 -22.63 -1.00
C LEU A 127 -7.34 -22.50 -2.14
N ASN A 128 -8.58 -22.12 -1.82
CA ASN A 128 -9.64 -21.88 -2.80
C ASN A 128 -9.59 -20.48 -3.44
N GLY A 129 -8.59 -19.66 -3.11
CA GLY A 129 -8.41 -18.29 -3.59
C GLY A 129 -9.17 -17.22 -2.80
N SER A 130 -10.03 -17.57 -1.83
CA SER A 130 -10.73 -16.59 -1.01
C SER A 130 -9.78 -15.82 -0.10
N LEU A 131 -10.21 -14.63 0.36
CA LEU A 131 -9.53 -13.83 1.39
C LEU A 131 -10.32 -13.94 2.71
N PRO A 132 -10.04 -14.91 3.59
CA PRO A 132 -10.89 -15.24 4.74
C PRO A 132 -11.10 -14.09 5.72
N HIS A 133 -10.10 -13.20 5.88
CA HIS A 133 -10.20 -12.05 6.78
C HIS A 133 -11.12 -10.96 6.22
N GLU A 134 -11.23 -10.83 4.90
CA GLU A 134 -12.15 -9.92 4.24
C GLU A 134 -13.55 -10.51 4.13
N MET A 135 -13.65 -11.82 3.91
CA MET A 135 -14.93 -12.54 3.82
C MET A 135 -15.77 -12.48 5.10
N LYS A 136 -15.17 -12.18 6.25
CA LYS A 136 -15.87 -12.02 7.54
C LYS A 136 -16.50 -10.64 7.74
N ARG A 137 -16.30 -9.72 6.79
CA ARG A 137 -16.76 -8.32 6.91
C ARG A 137 -18.11 -8.15 6.22
N ASP A 138 -18.89 -7.15 6.65
CA ASP A 138 -20.20 -6.84 6.07
C ASP A 138 -20.15 -6.56 4.56
N TRP A 139 -19.02 -6.02 4.07
CA TRP A 139 -18.78 -5.71 2.65
C TRP A 139 -17.69 -6.62 2.09
N ALA A 140 -17.84 -7.94 2.30
CA ALA A 140 -16.84 -8.96 2.00
C ALA A 140 -16.26 -8.85 0.58
N PHE A 141 -17.11 -8.69 -0.43
CA PHE A 141 -16.68 -8.55 -1.82
C PHE A 141 -15.82 -7.29 -2.03
N SER A 142 -16.31 -6.13 -1.60
CA SER A 142 -15.59 -4.86 -1.74
C SER A 142 -14.24 -4.87 -1.03
N TYR A 143 -14.17 -5.43 0.17
CA TYR A 143 -12.92 -5.56 0.92
C TYR A 143 -11.97 -6.58 0.29
N SER A 144 -12.47 -7.66 -0.29
CA SER A 144 -11.64 -8.62 -1.03
C SER A 144 -11.02 -7.98 -2.27
N VAL A 145 -11.81 -7.23 -3.06
CA VAL A 145 -11.29 -6.45 -4.19
C VAL A 145 -10.26 -5.41 -3.73
N TYR A 146 -10.53 -4.71 -2.63
CA TYR A 146 -9.63 -3.71 -2.08
C TYR A 146 -8.31 -4.30 -1.59
N GLY A 147 -8.35 -5.49 -0.97
CA GLY A 147 -7.15 -6.24 -0.58
C GLY A 147 -6.33 -6.70 -1.78
N LEU A 148 -6.99 -7.23 -2.83
CA LEU A 148 -6.31 -7.62 -4.06
C LEU A 148 -5.67 -6.42 -4.78
N ARG A 149 -6.31 -5.24 -4.76
CA ARG A 149 -5.71 -4.02 -5.31
C ARG A 149 -4.38 -3.68 -4.60
N ALA A 150 -4.29 -3.87 -3.28
CA ALA A 150 -3.05 -3.68 -2.55
C ALA A 150 -1.95 -4.65 -3.02
N PHE A 151 -2.28 -5.93 -3.20
CA PHE A 151 -1.35 -6.91 -3.77
C PHE A 151 -0.94 -6.57 -5.20
N THR A 152 -1.86 -6.05 -6.02
CA THR A 152 -1.55 -5.57 -7.37
C THR A 152 -0.47 -4.49 -7.35
N VAL A 153 -0.67 -3.44 -6.55
CA VAL A 153 0.30 -2.34 -6.41
C VAL A 153 1.67 -2.87 -5.96
N LEU A 154 1.67 -3.77 -4.96
CA LEU A 154 2.91 -4.36 -4.46
C LEU A 154 3.63 -5.19 -5.52
N ALA A 155 2.89 -5.99 -6.30
CA ALA A 155 3.43 -6.81 -7.37
C ALA A 155 3.99 -5.95 -8.52
N GLU A 156 3.30 -4.88 -8.91
CA GLU A 156 3.77 -3.92 -9.92
C GLU A 156 5.05 -3.19 -9.45
N CYS A 157 5.15 -2.84 -8.18
CA CYS A 157 6.38 -2.27 -7.61
C CYS A 157 7.54 -3.29 -7.66
N GLY A 158 7.27 -4.56 -7.35
CA GLY A 158 8.23 -5.65 -7.45
C GLY A 158 8.74 -5.84 -8.88
N GLU A 159 7.83 -5.90 -9.86
CA GLU A 159 8.17 -6.08 -11.27
C GLU A 159 9.14 -4.99 -11.77
N ARG A 160 8.99 -3.74 -11.31
CA ARG A 160 9.87 -2.62 -11.68
C ARG A 160 11.31 -2.77 -11.16
N ILE A 161 11.55 -3.64 -10.19
CA ILE A 161 12.88 -3.94 -9.65
C ILE A 161 13.35 -5.37 -9.97
N GLY A 162 12.61 -6.10 -10.80
CA GLY A 162 12.93 -7.48 -11.20
C GLY A 162 12.50 -8.55 -10.19
N GLU A 163 11.66 -8.20 -9.21
CA GLU A 163 11.08 -9.15 -8.25
C GLU A 163 9.68 -9.57 -8.69
N ASP A 164 9.46 -10.88 -8.87
CA ASP A 164 8.22 -11.41 -9.40
C ASP A 164 7.29 -11.91 -8.27
N LEU A 165 6.35 -11.08 -7.85
CA LEU A 165 5.30 -11.46 -6.90
C LEU A 165 4.08 -12.07 -7.61
N TRP A 166 3.87 -11.77 -8.90
CA TRP A 166 2.73 -12.27 -9.68
C TRP A 166 2.74 -13.78 -9.81
N ASN A 167 3.92 -14.35 -10.11
CA ASN A 167 4.12 -15.77 -10.34
C ASN A 167 4.58 -16.53 -9.08
N TYR A 168 4.73 -15.81 -7.95
CA TYR A 168 5.05 -16.46 -6.68
C TYR A 168 3.96 -17.47 -6.33
N LYS A 169 4.37 -18.71 -6.06
CA LYS A 169 3.49 -19.80 -5.59
C LYS A 169 3.84 -20.15 -4.15
N THR A 170 2.81 -20.29 -3.34
CA THR A 170 2.98 -20.81 -1.98
C THR A 170 3.38 -22.30 -2.03
N PRO A 171 3.90 -22.88 -0.92
CA PRO A 171 4.17 -24.32 -0.86
C PRO A 171 2.95 -25.18 -1.24
N ASP A 172 1.74 -24.72 -0.95
CA ASP A 172 0.48 -25.41 -1.25
C ASP A 172 -0.03 -25.13 -2.68
N GLY A 173 0.72 -24.36 -3.49
CA GLY A 173 0.50 -24.18 -4.92
C GLY A 173 -0.45 -23.03 -5.31
N TYR A 174 -1.04 -22.29 -4.37
CA TYR A 174 -1.87 -21.12 -4.69
C TYR A 174 -1.02 -19.84 -4.79
N ASN A 175 -1.58 -18.81 -5.40
CA ASN A 175 -0.91 -17.53 -5.69
C ASN A 175 -1.93 -16.39 -5.81
N LEU A 176 -1.49 -15.20 -6.24
CA LEU A 176 -2.38 -14.06 -6.49
C LEU A 176 -3.44 -14.38 -7.55
N GLN A 177 -3.08 -15.10 -8.62
CA GLN A 177 -4.02 -15.49 -9.67
C GLN A 177 -5.20 -16.30 -9.10
N SER A 178 -4.96 -17.17 -8.11
CA SER A 178 -6.02 -17.95 -7.45
C SER A 178 -7.09 -17.03 -6.83
N ALA A 179 -6.68 -15.89 -6.25
CA ALA A 179 -7.61 -14.95 -5.65
C ALA A 179 -8.40 -14.15 -6.70
N TYR A 180 -7.78 -13.78 -7.81
CA TYR A 180 -8.50 -13.17 -8.94
C TYR A 180 -9.54 -14.13 -9.53
N LEU A 181 -9.17 -15.38 -9.74
CA LEU A 181 -10.08 -16.41 -10.26
C LEU A 181 -11.24 -16.68 -9.30
N PHE A 182 -11.01 -16.61 -7.99
CA PHE A 182 -12.08 -16.71 -6.98
C PHE A 182 -13.11 -15.58 -7.11
N LEU A 183 -12.66 -14.34 -7.34
CA LEU A 183 -13.55 -13.18 -7.46
C LEU A 183 -14.18 -12.99 -8.84
N ALA A 184 -13.60 -13.54 -9.91
CA ALA A 184 -14.04 -13.34 -11.28
C ALA A 184 -15.53 -13.65 -11.52
N PRO A 185 -16.13 -14.74 -10.98
CA PRO A 185 -17.55 -15.04 -11.16
C PRO A 185 -18.49 -13.98 -10.56
N TYR A 186 -18.07 -13.32 -9.48
CA TYR A 186 -18.84 -12.23 -8.84
C TYR A 186 -18.75 -10.93 -9.65
N LEU A 187 -17.59 -10.65 -10.23
CA LEU A 187 -17.38 -9.51 -11.12
C LEU A 187 -18.15 -9.63 -12.43
N SER A 188 -18.33 -10.85 -12.94
CA SER A 188 -19.08 -11.13 -14.17
C SER A 188 -20.59 -11.29 -13.95
N GLY A 189 -21.08 -11.20 -12.70
CA GLY A 189 -22.49 -11.44 -12.38
C GLY A 189 -22.94 -12.90 -12.47
N GLN A 190 -22.01 -13.85 -12.55
CA GLN A 190 -22.33 -15.29 -12.55
C GLN A 190 -22.60 -15.84 -11.15
N LYS A 191 -22.20 -15.09 -10.11
CA LYS A 191 -22.45 -15.34 -8.69
C LYS A 191 -22.85 -14.05 -7.99
N GLU A 192 -23.67 -14.17 -6.96
CA GLU A 192 -24.09 -13.10 -6.05
C GLU A 192 -23.25 -13.09 -4.77
#